data_0194035b7b8d8c92f142978a07dca076
#
_entry.id   0194035b7b8d8c92f142978a07dca076
#
_cell.length_a   1.000
_cell.length_b   1.000
_cell.length_c   1.000
_cell.angle_alpha   90.00
_cell.angle_beta   90.00
_cell.angle_gamma   90.00
#
_symmetry.space_group_name_H-M   'P 1'
#
loop_
_entity.id
_entity.type
_entity.pdbx_description
1 polymer ?
#
loop_
_entity_poly.entity_id
_entity_poly.type
_entity_poly.pdbx_seq_one_letter_code
_entity_poly.pdbx_strand_id
1 'polypeptide(L)'
;GGEKQRVAVARALVNNPAVILADEPSGSLDSKNKTELHQLFFDLRNQFGQTFVIVTHDEGLAGITDRTIHMRDGLLEPLENLERLE
;
A
#
# COMPACT_ATOMS: atom_id res chain seq x y z
N GLY A 1 15.98 9.48 -0.19
CA GLY A 1 15.33 8.23 -0.24
C GLY A 1 13.86 8.25 0.02
N GLY A 2 13.45 7.92 1.24
CA GLY A 2 12.04 7.74 1.56
C GLY A 2 11.36 8.92 2.22
N GLU A 3 12.06 10.03 2.42
CA GLU A 3 11.50 11.16 3.15
C GLU A 3 10.28 11.76 2.46
N LYS A 4 10.31 11.89 1.14
CA LYS A 4 9.18 12.43 0.39
C LYS A 4 7.93 11.60 0.59
N GLN A 5 8.07 10.29 0.53
CA GLN A 5 6.95 9.38 0.67
C GLN A 5 6.42 9.41 2.10
N ARG A 6 7.29 9.44 3.09
CA ARG A 6 6.87 9.52 4.49
C ARG A 6 6.18 10.84 4.80
N VAL A 7 6.69 11.94 4.25
CA VAL A 7 6.05 13.24 4.43
C VAL A 7 4.67 13.26 3.77
N ALA A 8 4.55 12.67 2.58
CA ALA A 8 3.26 12.59 1.90
C ALA A 8 2.23 11.80 2.72
N VAL A 9 2.65 10.69 3.32
CA VAL A 9 1.78 9.91 4.20
C VAL A 9 1.38 10.71 5.43
N ALA A 10 2.34 11.41 6.05
CA ALA A 10 2.06 12.23 7.22
C ALA A 10 1.07 13.34 6.90
N ARG A 11 1.22 14.00 5.75
CA ARG A 11 0.29 15.05 5.33
C ARG A 11 -1.11 14.51 5.11
N ALA A 12 -1.21 13.32 4.52
CA ALA A 12 -2.51 12.70 4.31
C ALA A 12 -3.20 12.43 5.65
N LEU A 13 -2.44 12.03 6.67
CA LEU A 13 -2.99 11.70 7.98
C LEU A 13 -3.47 12.92 8.76
N VAL A 14 -2.95 14.10 8.48
CA VAL A 14 -3.34 15.33 9.22
C VAL A 14 -4.83 15.56 9.17
N ASN A 15 -5.48 15.24 8.05
CA ASN A 15 -6.91 15.42 7.89
C ASN A 15 -7.75 14.27 8.42
N ASN A 16 -7.11 13.28 9.04
CA ASN A 16 -7.77 12.11 9.62
C ASN A 16 -8.72 11.44 8.62
N PRO A 17 -8.22 11.03 7.45
CA PRO A 17 -9.08 10.49 6.40
C PRO A 17 -9.55 9.08 6.72
N ALA A 18 -10.72 8.71 6.18
CA ALA A 18 -11.21 7.34 6.29
C ALA A 18 -10.36 6.37 5.48
N VAL A 19 -9.89 6.82 4.31
CA VAL A 19 -9.08 6.00 3.39
C VAL A 19 -7.95 6.83 2.84
N ILE A 20 -6.76 6.24 2.76
CA ILE A 20 -5.62 6.84 2.09
C ILE A 20 -5.37 6.08 0.80
N LEU A 21 -5.29 6.81 -0.30
CA LEU A 21 -4.95 6.25 -1.61
C LEU A 21 -3.47 6.48 -1.88
N ALA A 22 -2.77 5.43 -2.27
CA ALA A 22 -1.36 5.52 -2.62
C ALA A 22 -1.13 4.84 -3.97
N ASP A 23 -0.52 5.56 -4.91
CA ASP A 23 -0.24 5.07 -6.25
C ASP A 23 1.26 4.87 -6.41
N GLU A 24 1.68 3.61 -6.53
CA GLU A 24 3.07 3.22 -6.62
C GLU A 24 3.95 3.90 -5.58
N PRO A 25 3.59 3.81 -4.29
CA PRO A 25 4.25 4.61 -3.25
C PRO A 25 5.73 4.28 -3.05
N SER A 26 6.16 3.08 -3.42
CA SER A 26 7.55 2.66 -3.25
C SER A 26 8.30 2.52 -4.57
N GLY A 27 7.71 2.97 -5.68
CA GLY A 27 8.25 2.70 -7.02
C GLY A 27 9.63 3.25 -7.27
N SER A 28 10.00 4.38 -6.68
CA SER A 28 11.29 5.02 -6.87
C SER A 28 12.28 4.77 -5.74
N LEU A 29 11.95 3.91 -4.79
CA LEU A 29 12.76 3.71 -3.60
C LEU A 29 13.68 2.49 -3.75
N ASP A 30 14.84 2.55 -3.09
CA ASP A 30 15.72 1.39 -2.97
C ASP A 30 15.12 0.40 -1.95
N SER A 31 15.75 -0.76 -1.83
CA SER A 31 15.21 -1.86 -0.99
C SER A 31 15.02 -1.47 0.47
N LYS A 32 15.98 -0.74 1.02
CA LYS A 32 15.92 -0.32 2.43
C LYS A 32 14.75 0.64 2.65
N ASN A 33 14.62 1.64 1.79
CA ASN A 33 13.55 2.64 1.92
C ASN A 33 12.19 2.05 1.61
N LYS A 34 12.11 1.08 0.68
CA LYS A 34 10.87 0.34 0.45
C LYS A 34 10.41 -0.37 1.72
N THR A 35 11.31 -1.09 2.36
CA THR A 35 10.99 -1.83 3.58
C THR A 35 10.50 -0.89 4.68
N GLU A 36 11.15 0.26 4.85
CA GLU A 36 10.75 1.23 5.85
C GLU A 36 9.37 1.83 5.54
N LEU A 37 9.09 2.12 4.28
CA LEU A 37 7.78 2.65 3.90
C LEU A 37 6.68 1.61 4.10
N HIS A 38 6.92 0.35 3.72
CA HIS A 38 5.96 -0.72 3.92
C HIS A 38 5.68 -0.93 5.40
N GLN A 39 6.72 -0.86 6.23
CA GLN A 39 6.56 -0.97 7.68
C GLN A 39 5.74 0.17 8.23
N LEU A 40 5.92 1.38 7.71
CA LEU A 40 5.12 2.53 8.11
C LEU A 40 3.63 2.30 7.84
N PHE A 41 3.29 1.83 6.63
CA PHE A 41 1.89 1.52 6.31
C PHE A 41 1.33 0.50 7.29
N PHE A 42 2.09 -0.54 7.57
CA PHE A 42 1.66 -1.60 8.47
C PHE A 42 1.44 -1.07 9.89
N ASP A 43 2.36 -0.25 10.38
CA ASP A 43 2.26 0.34 11.71
C ASP A 43 1.05 1.25 11.85
N LEU A 44 0.78 2.07 10.83
CA LEU A 44 -0.36 2.97 10.84
C LEU A 44 -1.68 2.21 10.81
N ARG A 45 -1.72 1.12 10.03
CA ARG A 45 -2.87 0.23 10.03
C ARG A 45 -3.12 -0.35 11.42
N ASN A 46 -2.07 -0.85 12.07
CA ASN A 46 -2.21 -1.52 13.35
C ASN A 46 -2.50 -0.56 14.51
N GLN A 47 -1.88 0.62 14.51
CA GLN A 47 -2.01 1.56 15.63
C GLN A 47 -3.27 2.41 15.54
N PHE A 48 -3.68 2.77 14.33
CA PHE A 48 -4.76 3.73 14.14
C PHE A 48 -5.95 3.16 13.37
N GLY A 49 -5.87 1.92 12.93
CA GLY A 49 -6.93 1.33 12.12
C GLY A 49 -7.08 2.00 10.75
N GLN A 50 -6.00 2.62 10.26
CA GLN A 50 -6.05 3.34 9.00
C GLN A 50 -6.21 2.38 7.82
N THR A 51 -7.13 2.71 6.93
CA THR A 51 -7.34 1.95 5.70
C THR A 51 -6.52 2.57 4.57
N PHE A 52 -5.78 1.73 3.88
CA PHE A 52 -5.01 2.12 2.70
C PHE A 52 -5.49 1.37 1.47
N VAL A 53 -5.61 2.07 0.36
CA VAL A 53 -5.79 1.46 -0.96
C VAL A 53 -4.54 1.79 -1.74
N ILE A 54 -3.79 0.76 -2.10
CA ILE A 54 -2.47 0.92 -2.72
C ILE A 54 -2.50 0.32 -4.11
N VAL A 55 -2.13 1.12 -5.10
CA VAL A 55 -1.97 0.65 -6.48
C VAL A 55 -0.48 0.40 -6.70
N THR A 56 -0.11 -0.82 -7.03
CA THR A 56 1.31 -1.16 -7.17
C THR A 56 1.53 -2.35 -8.10
N HIS A 57 2.71 -2.39 -8.70
CA HIS A 57 3.24 -3.56 -9.40
C HIS A 57 4.22 -4.33 -8.51
N ASP A 58 4.48 -3.85 -7.31
CA ASP A 58 5.41 -4.48 -6.37
C ASP A 58 4.72 -5.64 -5.66
N GLU A 59 5.11 -6.86 -6.01
CA GLU A 59 4.51 -8.06 -5.42
C GLU A 59 4.88 -8.24 -3.94
N GLY A 60 6.03 -7.72 -3.53
CA GLY A 60 6.41 -7.74 -2.13
C GLY A 60 5.47 -6.91 -1.28
N LEU A 61 5.07 -5.75 -1.78
CA LEU A 61 4.09 -4.90 -1.10
C LEU A 61 2.72 -5.55 -1.11
N ALA A 62 2.29 -6.07 -2.26
CA ALA A 62 1.01 -6.76 -2.37
C ALA A 62 0.92 -7.93 -1.38
N GLY A 63 2.04 -8.64 -1.17
CA GLY A 63 2.06 -9.82 -0.31
C GLY A 63 1.87 -9.55 1.17
N ILE A 64 2.05 -8.31 1.62
CA ILE A 64 1.88 -7.96 3.04
C ILE A 64 0.57 -7.24 3.32
N THR A 65 -0.25 -7.02 2.32
CA THR A 65 -1.56 -6.38 2.50
C THR A 65 -2.60 -7.39 2.96
N ASP A 66 -3.69 -6.89 3.53
CA ASP A 66 -4.79 -7.75 3.99
C ASP A 66 -5.53 -8.39 2.83
N ARG A 67 -5.70 -7.65 1.74
CA ARG A 67 -6.36 -8.13 0.53
C ARG A 67 -5.66 -7.56 -0.68
N THR A 68 -5.62 -8.36 -1.73
CA THR A 68 -5.05 -7.94 -3.00
C THR A 68 -6.05 -8.24 -4.11
N ILE A 69 -6.26 -7.24 -4.96
CA ILE A 69 -7.12 -7.37 -6.14
C ILE A 69 -6.21 -7.22 -7.35
N HIS A 70 -6.23 -8.20 -8.22
CA HIS A 70 -5.44 -8.17 -9.44
C HIS A 70 -6.26 -7.62 -10.58
N MET A 71 -5.63 -6.77 -11.39
CA MET A 71 -6.25 -6.21 -12.59
C MET A 71 -5.43 -6.59 -13.81
N ARG A 72 -6.11 -6.88 -14.90
CA ARG A 72 -5.47 -7.19 -16.17
C ARG A 72 -6.27 -6.51 -17.27
N ASP A 73 -5.56 -5.75 -18.12
CA ASP A 73 -6.18 -5.03 -19.23
C ASP A 73 -7.36 -4.16 -18.78
N GLY A 74 -7.22 -3.55 -17.61
CA GLY A 74 -8.26 -2.69 -17.06
C GLY A 74 -9.42 -3.42 -16.40
N LEU A 75 -9.36 -4.75 -16.31
CA LEU A 75 -10.43 -5.57 -15.73
C LEU A 75 -9.93 -6.29 -14.49
N LEU A 76 -10.82 -6.50 -13.55
CA LEU A 76 -10.51 -7.30 -12.36
C LEU A 76 -10.39 -8.77 -12.76
N GLU A 77 -9.44 -9.46 -12.14
CA GLU A 77 -9.29 -10.89 -12.35
C GLU A 77 -10.43 -11.64 -11.69
N PRO A 78 -10.76 -12.85 -12.18
CA PRO A 78 -11.79 -13.66 -11.56
C PRO A 78 -11.52 -13.91 -10.09
N LEU A 79 -12.57 -14.00 -9.29
CA LEU A 79 -12.47 -14.14 -7.85
C LEU A 79 -11.68 -15.38 -7.42
N GLU A 80 -11.83 -16.48 -8.15
CA GLU A 80 -11.11 -17.71 -7.83
C GLU A 80 -9.58 -17.55 -7.92
N ASN A 81 -9.11 -16.53 -8.62
CA ASN A 81 -7.68 -16.24 -8.69
C ASN A 81 -7.21 -15.42 -7.48
N LEU A 82 -8.14 -14.95 -6.68
CA LEU A 82 -7.85 -14.08 -5.54
C LEU A 82 -7.97 -14.79 -4.19
N GLU A 83 -8.50 -15.98 -4.17
CA GLU A 83 -8.86 -16.66 -2.91
C GLU A 83 -7.68 -16.83 -1.95
N ARG A 84 -6.49 -17.09 -2.47
CA ARG A 84 -5.32 -17.32 -1.62
C ARG A 84 -4.78 -16.04 -0.98
N LEU A 85 -5.36 -14.90 -1.32
CA LEU A 85 -4.90 -13.61 -0.83
C LEU A 85 -5.59 -13.18 0.46
N GLU A 86 -6.45 -14.03 0.93
CA GLU A 86 -7.15 -13.78 2.20
C GLU A 86 -6.43 -14.41 3.41
#